data_f7ba57d608cf570f4cf439778bf21a3c
#
_entry.id   f7ba57d608cf570f4cf439778bf21a3c
#
_cell.length_a   1.000
_cell.length_b   1.000
_cell.length_c   1.000
_cell.angle_alpha   90.00
_cell.angle_beta   90.00
_cell.angle_gamma   90.00
#
_symmetry.space_group_name_H-M   'P 1'
#
loop_
_entity.id
_entity.type
_entity.pdbx_description
1 polymer ?
#
loop_
_entity_poly.entity_id
_entity_poly.type
_entity_poly.pdbx_seq_one_letter_code
_entity_poly.pdbx_strand_id
1 'polypeptide(L)'
;MSADAPAGRTVEDSGTSIRAVVDTSSLIPYRHDLQQLAQAGIFTAIWSPWIIAELNRVLTWHWLTRIRPGDTSRQSYARCAGAAKTMMDVLLATFRLVHPEPPYPRAWAGLTDPWDEPIWAAAKSADARYVISENTRDFPPADAAGRHAHEGIEYLTAERFMALLEGDVGESP
;
A
#
# COMPACT_ATOMS: atom_id res chain seq x y z
N MET A 1 -38.00 -7.65 32.18
CA MET A 1 -37.94 -7.76 30.72
C MET A 1 -36.57 -7.26 30.31
N SER A 2 -35.61 -8.18 30.20
CA SER A 2 -34.23 -7.89 29.76
C SER A 2 -34.16 -8.07 28.27
N ALA A 3 -33.75 -7.02 27.56
CA ALA A 3 -33.49 -7.06 26.13
C ALA A 3 -32.06 -7.56 25.91
N ASP A 4 -31.96 -8.76 25.33
CA ASP A 4 -30.73 -9.34 24.81
C ASP A 4 -30.26 -8.52 23.62
N ALA A 5 -29.08 -7.90 23.73
CA ALA A 5 -28.38 -7.30 22.60
C ALA A 5 -27.73 -8.43 21.77
N PRO A 6 -27.83 -8.39 20.43
CA PRO A 6 -27.20 -9.42 19.61
C PRO A 6 -25.68 -9.26 19.66
N ALA A 7 -25.01 -10.32 20.08
CA ALA A 7 -23.57 -10.46 20.04
C ALA A 7 -23.07 -10.27 18.60
N GLY A 8 -22.21 -9.26 18.42
CA GLY A 8 -21.53 -9.02 17.16
C GLY A 8 -20.76 -10.27 16.72
N ARG A 9 -21.05 -10.79 15.53
CA ARG A 9 -20.24 -11.81 14.88
C ARG A 9 -18.85 -11.26 14.65
N THR A 10 -17.92 -11.70 15.46
CA THR A 10 -16.50 -11.69 15.08
C THR A 10 -16.37 -12.68 13.92
N VAL A 11 -16.15 -12.15 12.73
CA VAL A 11 -15.70 -12.96 11.58
C VAL A 11 -14.30 -13.43 11.95
N GLU A 12 -14.18 -14.67 12.40
CA GLU A 12 -12.89 -15.35 12.49
C GLU A 12 -12.36 -15.48 11.06
N ASP A 13 -11.32 -14.72 10.79
CA ASP A 13 -10.54 -14.71 9.54
C ASP A 13 -9.68 -15.99 9.51
N SER A 14 -10.29 -17.11 9.19
CA SER A 14 -9.66 -18.42 9.05
C SER A 14 -9.26 -18.72 7.60
N GLY A 15 -8.59 -17.78 6.98
CA GLY A 15 -7.82 -17.94 5.77
C GLY A 15 -6.70 -16.91 5.81
N THR A 16 -5.45 -17.34 5.66
CA THR A 16 -4.29 -16.43 5.62
C THR A 16 -4.41 -15.56 4.38
N SER A 17 -5.26 -14.51 4.47
CA SER A 17 -5.39 -13.51 3.40
C SER A 17 -4.01 -12.93 3.11
N ILE A 18 -3.60 -12.96 1.85
CA ILE A 18 -2.35 -12.34 1.40
C ILE A 18 -2.37 -10.87 1.84
N ARG A 19 -1.33 -10.43 2.56
CA ARG A 19 -1.18 -9.05 3.01
C ARG A 19 -0.06 -8.39 2.24
N ALA A 20 -0.32 -7.20 1.70
CA ALA A 20 0.67 -6.43 0.95
C ALA A 20 0.59 -4.95 1.30
N VAL A 21 1.74 -4.32 1.56
CA VAL A 21 1.83 -2.86 1.63
C VAL A 21 1.85 -2.32 0.22
N VAL A 22 1.01 -1.33 -0.06
CA VAL A 22 0.93 -0.68 -1.37
C VAL A 22 1.58 0.68 -1.29
N ASP A 23 2.73 0.81 -1.97
CA ASP A 23 3.48 2.06 -2.05
C ASP A 23 2.81 3.07 -3.00
N THR A 24 3.10 4.35 -2.77
CA THR A 24 2.64 5.49 -3.56
C THR A 24 2.93 5.33 -5.05
N SER A 25 4.11 4.81 -5.40
CA SER A 25 4.55 4.66 -6.79
C SER A 25 3.65 3.70 -7.59
N SER A 26 3.12 2.66 -6.96
CA SER A 26 2.20 1.70 -7.57
C SER A 26 0.78 2.23 -7.68
N LEU A 27 0.35 3.09 -6.75
CA LEU A 27 -1.02 3.61 -6.74
C LEU A 27 -1.31 4.60 -7.87
N ILE A 28 -0.32 5.29 -8.39
CA ILE A 28 -0.54 6.23 -9.49
C ILE A 28 -0.97 5.49 -10.77
N PRO A 29 -0.24 4.47 -11.26
CA PRO A 29 -0.63 3.72 -12.46
C PRO A 29 -1.69 2.64 -12.21
N TYR A 30 -1.67 1.93 -11.07
CA TYR A 30 -2.43 0.68 -10.87
C TYR A 30 -3.53 0.77 -9.80
N ARG A 31 -3.93 1.99 -9.38
CA ARG A 31 -4.88 2.16 -8.27
C ARG A 31 -6.20 1.41 -8.45
N HIS A 32 -6.73 1.39 -9.68
CA HIS A 32 -8.03 0.75 -9.95
C HIS A 32 -7.95 -0.76 -9.77
N ASP A 33 -6.92 -1.37 -10.34
CA ASP A 33 -6.75 -2.82 -10.30
C ASP A 33 -6.47 -3.28 -8.87
N LEU A 34 -5.53 -2.63 -8.17
CA LEU A 34 -5.21 -2.94 -6.79
C LEU A 34 -6.40 -2.72 -5.84
N GLN A 35 -7.17 -1.64 -6.06
CA GLN A 35 -8.38 -1.38 -5.26
C GLN A 35 -9.45 -2.45 -5.51
N GLN A 36 -9.70 -2.84 -6.75
CA GLN A 36 -10.68 -3.87 -7.09
C GLN A 36 -10.31 -5.22 -6.47
N LEU A 37 -9.06 -5.62 -6.56
CA LEU A 37 -8.56 -6.86 -5.95
C LEU A 37 -8.70 -6.84 -4.43
N ALA A 38 -8.38 -5.71 -3.78
CA ALA A 38 -8.53 -5.56 -2.34
C ALA A 38 -10.02 -5.56 -1.93
N GLN A 39 -10.92 -4.89 -2.69
CA GLN A 39 -12.37 -4.89 -2.45
C GLN A 39 -12.98 -6.28 -2.62
N ALA A 40 -12.46 -7.06 -3.56
CA ALA A 40 -12.86 -8.45 -3.76
C ALA A 40 -12.33 -9.40 -2.66
N GLY A 41 -11.50 -8.91 -1.73
CA GLY A 41 -10.92 -9.73 -0.66
C GLY A 41 -9.81 -10.68 -1.14
N ILE A 42 -9.30 -10.50 -2.35
CA ILE A 42 -8.20 -11.33 -2.90
C ILE A 42 -6.92 -11.12 -2.10
N PHE A 43 -6.69 -9.90 -1.65
CA PHE A 43 -5.62 -9.57 -0.71
C PHE A 43 -6.03 -8.44 0.22
N THR A 44 -5.31 -8.29 1.33
CA THR A 44 -5.46 -7.16 2.25
C THR A 44 -4.41 -6.11 1.91
N ALA A 45 -4.84 -4.99 1.35
CA ALA A 45 -3.99 -3.85 1.10
C ALA A 45 -3.71 -3.08 2.40
N ILE A 46 -2.42 -2.84 2.69
CA ILE A 46 -1.95 -2.19 3.92
C ILE A 46 -1.42 -0.81 3.61
N TRP A 47 -1.79 0.15 4.47
CA TRP A 47 -1.28 1.51 4.46
C TRP A 47 -0.80 1.94 5.83
N SER A 48 0.01 3.00 5.85
CA SER A 48 0.39 3.73 7.06
C SER A 48 0.13 5.23 6.89
N PRO A 49 0.09 6.01 7.98
CA PRO A 49 -0.04 7.47 7.88
C PRO A 49 1.06 8.12 7.04
N TRP A 50 2.25 7.52 7.01
CA TRP A 50 3.35 7.98 6.17
C TRP A 50 3.03 7.87 4.68
N ILE A 51 2.60 6.68 4.23
CA ILE A 51 2.23 6.43 2.82
C ILE A 51 1.09 7.36 2.40
N ILE A 52 0.09 7.57 3.28
CA ILE A 52 -1.02 8.48 3.03
C ILE A 52 -0.53 9.93 2.84
N ALA A 53 0.37 10.40 3.72
CA ALA A 53 0.91 11.76 3.62
C ALA A 53 1.73 11.95 2.35
N GLU A 54 2.53 10.97 1.98
CA GLU A 54 3.30 10.98 0.75
C GLU A 54 2.39 10.98 -0.48
N LEU A 55 1.43 10.08 -0.56
CA LEU A 55 0.47 10.01 -1.65
C LEU A 55 -0.28 11.33 -1.84
N ASN A 56 -0.74 11.94 -0.75
CA ASN A 56 -1.40 13.25 -0.82
C ASN A 56 -0.50 14.31 -1.45
N ARG A 57 0.75 14.36 -1.03
CA ARG A 57 1.75 15.29 -1.57
C ARG A 57 2.01 15.03 -3.06
N VAL A 58 2.25 13.77 -3.42
CA VAL A 58 2.58 13.36 -4.80
C VAL A 58 1.41 13.61 -5.74
N LEU A 59 0.19 13.23 -5.37
CA LEU A 59 -1.01 13.45 -6.18
C LEU A 59 -1.33 14.94 -6.37
N THR A 60 -1.24 15.72 -5.29
CA THR A 60 -1.47 17.16 -5.36
C THR A 60 -0.52 17.80 -6.36
N TRP A 61 0.76 17.45 -6.29
CA TRP A 61 1.78 17.95 -7.19
C TRP A 61 1.60 17.45 -8.62
N HIS A 62 1.34 16.17 -8.79
CA HIS A 62 1.10 15.57 -10.10
C HIS A 62 -0.06 16.22 -10.85
N TRP A 63 -1.17 16.47 -10.17
CA TRP A 63 -2.32 17.14 -10.78
C TRP A 63 -2.07 18.63 -11.03
N LEU A 64 -1.39 19.30 -10.12
CA LEU A 64 -1.03 20.70 -10.33
C LEU A 64 -0.18 20.88 -11.57
N THR A 65 0.82 20.03 -11.76
CA THR A 65 1.74 20.12 -12.91
C THR A 65 1.11 19.68 -14.23
N ARG A 66 0.18 18.73 -14.21
CA ARG A 66 -0.47 18.22 -15.43
C ARG A 66 -1.67 19.05 -15.87
N ILE A 67 -2.52 19.49 -14.94
CA ILE A 67 -3.78 20.16 -15.28
C ILE A 67 -3.54 21.63 -15.55
N ARG A 68 -2.58 22.25 -14.88
CA ARG A 68 -2.27 23.67 -14.99
C ARG A 68 -0.77 23.93 -14.94
N PRO A 69 -0.03 23.55 -15.99
CA PRO A 69 1.41 23.77 -16.02
C PRO A 69 1.72 25.26 -15.80
N GLY A 70 2.57 25.55 -14.79
CA GLY A 70 2.98 26.90 -14.44
C GLY A 70 2.00 27.69 -13.55
N ASP A 71 0.79 27.19 -13.25
CA ASP A 71 -0.12 27.81 -12.29
C ASP A 71 0.23 27.39 -10.86
N THR A 72 0.94 28.22 -10.15
CA THR A 72 1.29 28.04 -8.73
C THR A 72 0.34 28.77 -7.78
N SER A 73 -0.85 29.18 -8.26
CA SER A 73 -1.80 29.89 -7.43
C SER A 73 -2.29 29.03 -6.26
N ARG A 74 -2.54 29.68 -5.11
CA ARG A 74 -3.10 29.02 -3.92
C ARG A 74 -4.44 28.32 -4.23
N GLN A 75 -5.23 28.88 -5.15
CA GLN A 75 -6.52 28.30 -5.52
C GLN A 75 -6.37 27.00 -6.30
N SER A 76 -5.44 26.93 -7.25
CA SER A 76 -5.15 25.71 -8.01
C SER A 76 -4.55 24.63 -7.12
N TYR A 77 -3.65 25.00 -6.21
CA TYR A 77 -3.15 24.08 -5.21
C TYR A 77 -4.27 23.49 -4.33
N ALA A 78 -5.16 24.34 -3.80
CA ALA A 78 -6.27 23.91 -2.95
C ALA A 78 -7.23 22.95 -3.67
N ARG A 79 -7.50 23.19 -4.97
CA ARG A 79 -8.33 22.27 -5.78
C ARG A 79 -7.66 20.91 -5.97
N CYS A 80 -6.38 20.91 -6.31
CA CYS A 80 -5.63 19.65 -6.49
C CYS A 80 -5.52 18.86 -5.17
N ALA A 81 -5.26 19.55 -4.06
CA ALA A 81 -5.23 18.93 -2.74
C ALA A 81 -6.60 18.35 -2.33
N GLY A 82 -7.70 19.08 -2.62
CA GLY A 82 -9.05 18.58 -2.39
C GLY A 82 -9.39 17.33 -3.21
N ALA A 83 -9.00 17.31 -4.49
CA ALA A 83 -9.17 16.13 -5.33
C ALA A 83 -8.31 14.94 -4.86
N ALA A 84 -7.05 15.20 -4.45
CA ALA A 84 -6.19 14.17 -3.86
C ALA A 84 -6.80 13.57 -2.59
N LYS A 85 -7.32 14.43 -1.71
CA LYS A 85 -8.03 14.00 -0.50
C LYS A 85 -9.23 13.10 -0.84
N THR A 86 -10.07 13.49 -1.77
CA THR A 86 -11.24 12.70 -2.17
C THR A 86 -10.83 11.31 -2.67
N MET A 87 -9.77 11.23 -3.46
CA MET A 87 -9.26 9.93 -3.91
C MET A 87 -8.75 9.08 -2.75
N MET A 88 -8.03 9.68 -1.81
CA MET A 88 -7.54 8.97 -0.63
C MET A 88 -8.68 8.47 0.26
N ASP A 89 -9.76 9.26 0.45
CA ASP A 89 -10.92 8.84 1.24
C ASP A 89 -11.57 7.57 0.65
N VAL A 90 -11.60 7.45 -0.68
CA VAL A 90 -12.09 6.24 -1.37
C VAL A 90 -11.18 5.03 -1.13
N LEU A 91 -9.88 5.22 -1.21
CA LEU A 91 -8.90 4.15 -0.97
C LEU A 91 -8.87 3.72 0.50
N LEU A 92 -8.96 4.67 1.43
CA LEU A 92 -9.00 4.39 2.88
C LEU A 92 -10.20 3.54 3.30
N ALA A 93 -11.31 3.60 2.55
CA ALA A 93 -12.46 2.73 2.82
C ALA A 93 -12.17 1.25 2.51
N THR A 94 -11.13 0.97 1.74
CA THR A 94 -10.76 -0.39 1.31
C THR A 94 -9.48 -0.89 1.98
N PHE A 95 -8.52 -0.01 2.20
CA PHE A 95 -7.19 -0.35 2.68
C PHE A 95 -7.14 -0.36 4.21
N ARG A 96 -6.47 -1.36 4.75
CA ARG A 96 -6.25 -1.48 6.20
C ARG A 96 -5.13 -0.55 6.63
N LEU A 97 -5.43 0.34 7.59
CA LEU A 97 -4.44 1.25 8.16
C LEU A 97 -3.70 0.57 9.32
N VAL A 98 -2.37 0.67 9.31
CA VAL A 98 -1.50 0.28 10.42
C VAL A 98 -0.70 1.48 10.90
N HIS A 99 -0.30 1.46 12.16
CA HIS A 99 0.45 2.53 12.80
C HIS A 99 1.77 1.97 13.35
N PRO A 100 2.82 1.86 12.50
CA PRO A 100 4.14 1.44 12.97
C PRO A 100 4.65 2.41 14.02
N GLU A 101 5.17 1.88 15.14
CA GLU A 101 5.75 2.72 16.19
C GLU A 101 7.18 3.15 15.83
N PRO A 102 7.52 4.46 15.96
CA PRO A 102 8.90 4.92 15.89
C PRO A 102 9.64 4.60 17.22
N PRO A 103 10.97 4.50 17.25
CA PRO A 103 11.84 4.61 16.07
C PRO A 103 11.74 3.37 15.19
N TYR A 104 11.58 3.60 13.91
CA TYR A 104 11.67 2.49 12.97
C TYR A 104 13.06 1.86 13.10
N PRO A 105 13.16 0.52 13.12
CA PRO A 105 14.46 -0.10 13.22
C PRO A 105 15.34 0.36 12.07
N ARG A 106 16.38 1.12 12.35
CA ARG A 106 17.41 1.50 11.36
C ARG A 106 18.17 0.29 10.81
N ALA A 107 17.72 -0.89 11.13
CA ALA A 107 18.51 -2.09 11.01
C ALA A 107 18.52 -2.69 9.62
N TRP A 108 17.98 -2.00 8.61
CA TRP A 108 18.05 -2.62 7.32
C TRP A 108 19.22 -2.08 6.50
N ALA A 109 20.32 -2.81 6.55
CA ALA A 109 21.50 -2.56 5.72
C ALA A 109 21.25 -2.69 4.19
N GLY A 110 20.04 -3.04 3.79
CA GLY A 110 19.65 -3.21 2.38
C GLY A 110 18.75 -2.11 1.82
N LEU A 111 18.27 -1.15 2.64
CA LEU A 111 17.53 0.00 2.12
C LEU A 111 18.49 1.01 1.52
N THR A 112 18.35 1.25 0.23
CA THR A 112 19.12 2.24 -0.50
C THR A 112 18.62 3.65 -0.17
N ASP A 113 17.30 3.79 0.08
CA ASP A 113 16.67 5.04 0.47
C ASP A 113 16.10 4.96 1.90
N PRO A 114 16.58 5.78 2.85
CA PRO A 114 16.02 5.84 4.20
C PRO A 114 14.55 6.25 4.25
N TRP A 115 14.01 6.87 3.20
CA TRP A 115 12.60 7.25 3.12
C TRP A 115 11.67 6.06 2.90
N ASP A 116 12.22 4.89 2.53
CA ASP A 116 11.48 3.64 2.41
C ASP A 116 11.34 2.87 3.74
N GLU A 117 12.09 3.28 4.79
CA GLU A 117 11.96 2.66 6.13
C GLU A 117 10.52 2.60 6.64
N PRO A 118 9.67 3.65 6.49
CA PRO A 118 8.28 3.60 6.93
C PRO A 118 7.42 2.58 6.18
N ILE A 119 7.75 2.27 4.92
CA ILE A 119 7.07 1.27 4.10
C ILE A 119 7.38 -0.13 4.65
N TRP A 120 8.66 -0.41 4.89
CA TRP A 120 9.10 -1.64 5.52
C TRP A 120 8.53 -1.81 6.95
N ALA A 121 8.53 -0.74 7.75
CA ALA A 121 7.94 -0.76 9.09
C ALA A 121 6.43 -1.06 9.05
N ALA A 122 5.70 -0.55 8.06
CA ALA A 122 4.30 -0.88 7.85
C ALA A 122 4.12 -2.37 7.52
N ALA A 123 4.99 -2.94 6.67
CA ALA A 123 4.95 -4.34 6.32
C ALA A 123 5.22 -5.25 7.53
N LYS A 124 6.23 -4.93 8.33
CA LYS A 124 6.53 -5.67 9.59
C LYS A 124 5.37 -5.57 10.58
N SER A 125 4.81 -4.38 10.78
CA SER A 125 3.71 -4.14 11.72
C SER A 125 2.41 -4.86 11.32
N ALA A 126 2.20 -5.06 10.03
CA ALA A 126 1.02 -5.74 9.49
C ALA A 126 1.21 -7.25 9.30
N ASP A 127 2.39 -7.78 9.56
CA ASP A 127 2.79 -9.12 9.13
C ASP A 127 2.49 -9.33 7.64
N ALA A 128 2.85 -8.33 6.82
CA ALA A 128 2.66 -8.38 5.38
C ALA A 128 3.81 -9.12 4.73
N ARG A 129 3.48 -10.00 3.78
CA ARG A 129 4.45 -10.76 3.02
C ARG A 129 5.05 -9.97 1.86
N TYR A 130 4.31 -8.96 1.37
CA TYR A 130 4.67 -8.24 0.16
C TYR A 130 4.69 -6.73 0.36
N VAL A 131 5.60 -6.08 -0.36
CA VAL A 131 5.58 -4.64 -0.66
C VAL A 131 5.41 -4.48 -2.17
N ILE A 132 4.40 -3.74 -2.58
CA ILE A 132 4.10 -3.45 -3.99
C ILE A 132 4.60 -2.05 -4.29
N SER A 133 5.63 -1.93 -5.12
CA SER A 133 6.26 -0.66 -5.49
C SER A 133 6.78 -0.70 -6.93
N GLU A 134 6.64 0.41 -7.66
CA GLU A 134 7.24 0.57 -8.98
C GLU A 134 8.68 1.12 -8.91
N ASN A 135 9.16 1.50 -7.73
CA ASN A 135 10.52 1.98 -7.54
C ASN A 135 11.53 0.84 -7.39
N THR A 136 11.69 0.06 -8.44
CA THR A 136 12.54 -1.15 -8.46
C THR A 136 14.01 -0.89 -8.17
N ARG A 137 14.48 0.36 -8.33
CA ARG A 137 15.86 0.74 -8.05
C ARG A 137 16.22 0.62 -6.57
N ASP A 138 15.23 0.83 -5.70
CA ASP A 138 15.41 0.83 -4.25
C ASP A 138 14.99 -0.52 -3.61
N PHE A 139 14.68 -1.52 -4.45
CA PHE A 139 14.40 -2.87 -3.97
C PHE A 139 15.62 -3.49 -3.26
N PRO A 140 15.39 -4.40 -2.29
CA PRO A 140 16.46 -5.20 -1.73
C PRO A 140 17.28 -5.89 -2.82
N PRO A 141 18.57 -6.18 -2.60
CA PRO A 141 19.34 -7.00 -3.53
C PRO A 141 18.62 -8.31 -3.82
N ALA A 142 18.65 -8.73 -5.09
CA ALA A 142 18.04 -10.01 -5.47
C ALA A 142 18.76 -11.19 -4.81
N ASP A 143 17.99 -12.16 -4.34
CA ASP A 143 18.52 -13.44 -3.88
C ASP A 143 18.97 -14.35 -5.05
N ALA A 144 19.48 -15.54 -4.74
CA ALA A 144 19.94 -16.50 -5.76
C ALA A 144 18.81 -16.98 -6.72
N ALA A 145 17.54 -16.82 -6.32
CA ALA A 145 16.37 -17.10 -7.15
C ALA A 145 15.84 -15.85 -7.90
N GLY A 146 16.54 -14.73 -7.81
CA GLY A 146 16.16 -13.47 -8.45
C GLY A 146 15.00 -12.75 -7.74
N ARG A 147 14.67 -13.09 -6.49
CA ARG A 147 13.63 -12.44 -5.70
C ARG A 147 14.25 -11.29 -4.90
N HIS A 148 13.58 -10.16 -4.90
CA HIS A 148 13.93 -9.02 -4.07
C HIS A 148 13.24 -9.15 -2.71
N ALA A 149 13.90 -9.79 -1.76
CA ALA A 149 13.30 -10.06 -0.46
C ALA A 149 14.25 -9.76 0.71
N HIS A 150 13.69 -9.28 1.81
CA HIS A 150 14.40 -9.06 3.06
C HIS A 150 13.52 -9.40 4.26
N GLU A 151 14.05 -10.18 5.19
CA GLU A 151 13.34 -10.64 6.40
C GLU A 151 11.93 -11.22 6.13
N GLY A 152 11.79 -11.96 5.04
CA GLY A 152 10.52 -12.59 4.67
C GLY A 152 9.51 -11.67 3.97
N ILE A 153 9.87 -10.41 3.73
CA ILE A 153 9.08 -9.46 2.96
C ILE A 153 9.64 -9.40 1.55
N GLU A 154 8.83 -9.71 0.55
CA GLU A 154 9.20 -9.66 -0.86
C GLU A 154 8.69 -8.37 -1.52
N TYR A 155 9.55 -7.74 -2.34
CA TYR A 155 9.26 -6.51 -3.07
C TYR A 155 8.93 -6.85 -4.52
N LEU A 156 7.74 -6.45 -4.97
CA LEU A 156 7.22 -6.75 -6.29
C LEU A 156 6.68 -5.47 -6.96
N THR A 157 6.77 -5.43 -8.29
CA THR A 157 5.94 -4.48 -9.04
C THR A 157 4.47 -4.90 -8.99
N ALA A 158 3.55 -3.96 -9.26
CA ALA A 158 2.13 -4.26 -9.28
C ALA A 158 1.80 -5.36 -10.30
N GLU A 159 2.42 -5.35 -11.47
CA GLU A 159 2.23 -6.39 -12.49
C GLU A 159 2.64 -7.77 -11.99
N ARG A 160 3.82 -7.88 -11.34
CA ARG A 160 4.28 -9.16 -10.80
C ARG A 160 3.41 -9.64 -9.66
N PHE A 161 2.92 -8.73 -8.83
CA PHE A 161 2.01 -9.08 -7.73
C PHE A 161 0.68 -9.59 -8.27
N MET A 162 0.09 -8.93 -9.26
CA MET A 162 -1.16 -9.38 -9.88
C MET A 162 -0.99 -10.75 -10.57
N ALA A 163 0.10 -10.97 -11.28
CA ALA A 163 0.41 -12.27 -11.88
C ALA A 163 0.58 -13.39 -10.84
N LEU A 164 1.14 -13.07 -9.66
CA LEU A 164 1.25 -14.00 -8.54
C LEU A 164 -0.14 -14.39 -8.03
N LEU A 165 -1.06 -13.43 -7.86
CA LEU A 165 -2.43 -13.69 -7.41
C LEU A 165 -3.20 -14.57 -8.40
N GLU A 166 -2.98 -14.40 -9.71
CA GLU A 166 -3.60 -15.22 -10.76
C GLU A 166 -3.08 -16.67 -10.73
N GLY A 167 -1.78 -16.87 -10.43
CA GLY A 167 -1.16 -18.19 -10.31
C GLY A 167 -1.64 -18.97 -9.09
N ASP A 168 -1.85 -18.32 -7.96
CA ASP A 168 -2.37 -18.96 -6.72
C ASP A 168 -3.85 -19.37 -6.84
N VAL A 169 -4.64 -18.73 -7.70
CA VAL A 169 -6.04 -19.10 -7.96
C VAL A 169 -6.15 -20.38 -8.80
N GLY A 170 -5.09 -20.77 -9.51
CA GLY A 170 -5.05 -21.96 -10.37
C GLY A 170 -4.70 -23.28 -9.68
N GLU A 171 -4.21 -23.27 -8.45
CA GLU A 171 -3.74 -24.47 -7.70
C GLU A 171 -4.62 -24.81 -6.48
N SER A 172 -5.92 -24.57 -6.54
CA SER A 172 -6.82 -25.17 -5.54
C SER A 172 -7.26 -26.55 -6.04
N PRO A 173 -6.95 -27.64 -5.27
CA PRO A 173 -7.27 -29.01 -5.64
C PRO A 173 -8.77 -29.30 -5.62
#